data_61bc36dbe41e5bfd933dfc2ade499509
#
_entry.id   61bc36dbe41e5bfd933dfc2ade499509
#
_cell.length_a   1.000
_cell.length_b   1.000
_cell.length_c   1.000
_cell.angle_alpha   90.00
_cell.angle_beta   90.00
_cell.angle_gamma   90.00
#
_symmetry.space_group_name_H-M   'P 1'
#
loop_
_entity.id
_entity.type
_entity.pdbx_description
1 polymer ?
#
loop_
_entity_poly.entity_id
_entity_poly.type
_entity_poly.pdbx_seq_one_letter_code
_entity_poly.pdbx_strand_id
1 'polypeptide(L)'
;MQTANVQELKELLLKTDEEFRQLANQHHNLDERLHELSGKPYLSDVEQVEEVKLKKVKLQLKDKMEDILRRHRADTSGSFAPVQTPITH
;
A
#
# COMPACT_ATOMS: atom_id res chain seq x y z
N MET A 1 0.26 14.70 -19.96
CA MET A 1 0.50 14.39 -19.56
C MET A 1 0.22 14.00 -18.74
N GLN A 2 0.28 13.65 -18.25
CA GLN A 2 0.00 13.30 -17.59
C GLN A 2 0.13 13.43 -16.66
N THR A 3 -0.07 13.35 -16.50
CA THR A 3 -0.37 13.42 -15.61
C THR A 3 0.08 13.00 -14.52
N ALA A 4 -0.43 12.84 -13.81
CA ALA A 4 0.01 12.61 -12.67
C ALA A 4 0.65 11.43 -12.54
N ASN A 5 1.76 11.46 -12.33
CA ASN A 5 2.54 10.36 -12.11
C ASN A 5 2.20 9.81 -10.77
N VAL A 6 1.92 8.55 -10.70
CA VAL A 6 1.59 7.89 -9.46
C VAL A 6 2.73 8.02 -8.47
N GLN A 7 3.95 7.95 -8.95
CA GLN A 7 5.11 8.07 -8.08
C GLN A 7 5.17 9.45 -7.42
N GLU A 8 4.88 10.50 -8.17
CA GLU A 8 4.86 11.84 -7.62
C GLU A 8 3.77 12.00 -6.57
N LEU A 9 2.62 11.40 -6.83
CA LEU A 9 1.52 11.46 -5.87
C LEU A 9 1.91 10.73 -4.59
N LYS A 10 2.55 9.57 -4.70
CA LYS A 10 3.00 8.85 -3.53
C LYS A 10 3.96 9.70 -2.71
N GLU A 11 4.89 10.36 -3.36
CA GLU A 11 5.85 11.20 -2.64
C GLU A 11 5.16 12.35 -1.94
N LEU A 12 4.19 12.94 -2.60
CA LEU A 12 3.43 14.01 -1.98
C LEU A 12 2.68 13.53 -0.76
N LEU A 13 2.01 12.38 -0.87
CA LEU A 13 1.25 11.83 0.24
C LEU A 13 2.14 11.44 1.41
N LEU A 14 3.35 10.96 1.13
CA LEU A 14 4.28 10.67 2.21
C LEU A 14 4.61 11.90 3.04
N LYS A 15 4.52 13.07 2.44
CA LYS A 15 4.80 14.31 3.14
C LYS A 15 3.56 14.92 3.79
N THR A 16 2.40 14.71 3.20
CA THR A 16 1.21 15.45 3.60
C THR A 16 0.12 14.62 4.24
N ASP A 17 0.17 13.30 4.07
CA ASP A 17 -0.90 12.43 4.61
C ASP A 17 -0.30 11.50 5.64
N GLU A 18 -0.67 11.74 6.89
CA GLU A 18 -0.11 10.97 8.01
C GLU A 18 -0.49 9.50 7.90
N GLU A 19 -1.72 9.21 7.53
CA GLU A 19 -2.16 7.83 7.39
C GLU A 19 -1.35 7.10 6.32
N PHE A 20 -1.17 7.75 5.18
CA PHE A 20 -0.40 7.15 4.10
C PHE A 20 1.04 6.89 4.52
N ARG A 21 1.63 7.84 5.25
CA ARG A 21 3.00 7.69 5.72
C ARG A 21 3.14 6.52 6.67
N GLN A 22 2.18 6.36 7.59
CA GLN A 22 2.21 5.24 8.52
C GLN A 22 2.06 3.91 7.79
N LEU A 23 1.17 3.84 6.82
CA LEU A 23 1.00 2.63 6.04
C LEU A 23 2.28 2.30 5.26
N ALA A 24 2.89 3.32 4.69
CA ALA A 24 4.13 3.12 3.94
C ALA A 24 5.25 2.60 4.84
N ASN A 25 5.37 3.16 6.04
CA ASN A 25 6.38 2.70 6.99
C ASN A 25 6.15 1.26 7.40
N GLN A 26 4.91 0.90 7.68
CA GLN A 26 4.58 -0.47 8.05
C GLN A 26 4.87 -1.42 6.89
N HIS A 27 4.50 -1.02 5.69
CA HIS A 27 4.76 -1.82 4.51
C HIS A 27 6.27 -2.06 4.32
N HIS A 28 7.04 -1.00 4.52
CA HIS A 28 8.49 -1.10 4.38
C HIS A 28 9.08 -2.05 5.41
N ASN A 29 8.62 -1.96 6.66
CA ASN A 29 9.13 -2.83 7.72
C ASN A 29 8.84 -4.29 7.43
N LEU A 30 7.64 -4.57 6.94
CA LEU A 30 7.27 -5.94 6.59
C LEU A 30 8.12 -6.44 5.41
N ASP A 31 8.35 -5.55 4.47
CA ASP A 31 9.14 -5.90 3.29
C ASP A 31 10.57 -6.25 3.67
N GLU A 32 11.15 -5.50 4.61
CA GLU A 32 12.49 -5.80 5.09
C GLU A 32 12.55 -7.15 5.77
N ARG A 33 11.54 -7.45 6.60
CA ARG A 33 11.51 -8.74 7.28
C ARG A 33 11.33 -9.88 6.29
N LEU A 34 10.46 -9.70 5.30
CA LEU A 34 10.28 -10.69 4.26
C LEU A 34 11.57 -10.91 3.47
N HIS A 35 12.30 -9.83 3.23
CA HIS A 35 13.56 -9.94 2.52
C HIS A 35 14.56 -10.78 3.32
N GLU A 36 14.62 -10.56 4.64
CA GLU A 36 15.48 -11.37 5.51
C GLU A 36 15.10 -12.85 5.42
N LEU A 37 13.82 -13.13 5.50
CA LEU A 37 13.37 -14.53 5.44
C LEU A 37 13.71 -15.17 4.10
N SER A 38 13.56 -14.42 3.02
CA SER A 38 13.84 -14.96 1.69
C SER A 38 15.32 -15.23 1.46
N GLY A 39 16.18 -14.63 2.26
CA GLY A 39 17.62 -14.85 2.15
C GLY A 39 18.12 -16.08 2.87
N LYS A 40 17.26 -16.74 3.63
CA LYS A 40 17.67 -17.93 4.38
C LYS A 40 17.60 -19.17 3.51
N PRO A 41 18.53 -20.12 3.71
CA PRO A 41 18.47 -21.35 2.91
C PRO A 41 17.20 -22.15 3.16
N TYR A 42 16.72 -22.14 4.39
CA TYR A 42 15.41 -22.70 4.68
C TYR A 42 14.87 -22.06 5.93
N LEU A 43 13.55 -22.12 6.06
CA LEU A 43 12.86 -21.48 7.15
C LEU A 43 12.40 -22.53 8.16
N SER A 44 12.45 -22.18 9.45
CA SER A 44 11.83 -22.98 10.47
C SER A 44 10.31 -22.93 10.29
N ASP A 45 9.61 -23.83 10.99
CA ASP A 45 8.15 -23.84 10.92
C ASP A 45 7.56 -22.50 11.35
N VAL A 46 8.13 -21.91 12.41
CA VAL A 46 7.65 -20.61 12.89
C VAL A 46 7.89 -19.54 11.84
N GLU A 47 9.04 -19.59 11.19
CA GLU A 47 9.35 -18.59 10.16
C GLU A 47 8.47 -18.75 8.93
N GLN A 48 8.11 -19.97 8.59
CA GLN A 48 7.20 -20.18 7.48
C GLN A 48 5.83 -19.58 7.75
N VAL A 49 5.34 -19.75 8.97
CA VAL A 49 4.07 -19.14 9.37
C VAL A 49 4.18 -17.64 9.35
N GLU A 50 5.29 -17.11 9.85
CA GLU A 50 5.52 -15.68 9.84
C GLU A 50 5.50 -15.14 8.42
N GLU A 51 6.17 -15.82 7.50
CA GLU A 51 6.22 -15.38 6.12
C GLU A 51 4.83 -15.26 5.51
N VAL A 52 3.98 -16.26 5.74
CA VAL A 52 2.62 -16.21 5.20
C VAL A 52 1.83 -15.05 5.79
N LYS A 53 1.95 -14.84 7.10
CA LYS A 53 1.24 -13.75 7.74
C LYS A 53 1.71 -12.39 7.25
N LEU A 54 3.02 -12.23 7.12
CA LEU A 54 3.57 -10.97 6.67
C LEU A 54 3.14 -10.63 5.25
N LYS A 55 3.09 -11.64 4.39
CA LYS A 55 2.65 -11.42 3.02
C LYS A 55 1.20 -10.97 2.98
N LYS A 56 0.35 -11.55 3.82
CA LYS A 56 -1.05 -11.14 3.88
C LYS A 56 -1.19 -9.71 4.36
N VAL A 57 -0.48 -9.37 5.43
CA VAL A 57 -0.56 -8.02 5.97
C VAL A 57 0.01 -7.02 4.98
N LYS A 58 1.08 -7.38 4.30
CA LYS A 58 1.67 -6.52 3.30
C LYS A 58 0.67 -6.19 2.19
N LEU A 59 -0.07 -7.18 1.74
CA LEU A 59 -1.09 -6.96 0.72
C LEU A 59 -2.21 -6.06 1.24
N GLN A 60 -2.61 -6.24 2.49
CA GLN A 60 -3.63 -5.39 3.08
C GLN A 60 -3.17 -3.94 3.16
N LEU A 61 -1.91 -3.74 3.55
CA LEU A 61 -1.36 -2.40 3.62
C LEU A 61 -1.30 -1.76 2.23
N LYS A 62 -0.87 -2.54 1.26
CA LYS A 62 -0.81 -2.06 -0.10
C LYS A 62 -2.18 -1.66 -0.61
N ASP A 63 -3.18 -2.48 -0.33
CA ASP A 63 -4.55 -2.17 -0.75
C ASP A 63 -5.04 -0.87 -0.14
N LYS A 64 -4.74 -0.65 1.15
CA LYS A 64 -5.13 0.58 1.80
C LYS A 64 -4.42 1.79 1.20
N MET A 65 -3.13 1.63 0.91
CA MET A 65 -2.38 2.71 0.28
C MET A 65 -2.94 3.04 -1.10
N GLU A 66 -3.27 2.02 -1.88
CA GLU A 66 -3.83 2.23 -3.19
C GLU A 66 -5.20 2.89 -3.12
N ASP A 67 -5.97 2.56 -2.09
CA ASP A 67 -7.26 3.19 -1.89
C ASP A 67 -7.10 4.69 -1.64
N ILE A 68 -6.12 5.06 -0.82
CA ILE A 68 -5.84 6.47 -0.59
C ILE A 68 -5.41 7.15 -1.88
N LEU A 69 -4.54 6.49 -2.64
CA LEU A 69 -4.10 7.04 -3.92
C LEU A 69 -5.27 7.28 -4.87
N ARG A 70 -6.17 6.31 -4.93
CA ARG A 70 -7.33 6.45 -5.81
C ARG A 70 -8.21 7.62 -5.41
N ARG A 71 -8.42 7.79 -4.11
CA ARG A 71 -9.24 8.90 -3.64
C ARG A 71 -8.62 10.24 -4.00
N HIS A 72 -7.32 10.36 -3.83
CA HIS A 72 -6.64 11.61 -4.18
C HIS A 72 -6.60 11.85 -5.67
N ARG A 73 -6.46 10.81 -6.46
CA ARG A 73 -6.49 10.96 -7.90
C ARG A 73 -7.84 11.42 -8.38
N ALA A 74 -8.90 10.87 -7.79
CA ALA A 74 -10.24 11.29 -8.14
C ALA A 74 -10.45 12.76 -7.79
N ASP A 75 -9.98 13.16 -6.63
CA ASP A 75 -10.09 14.55 -6.21
C ASP A 75 -9.37 15.48 -7.18
N THR A 76 -8.18 15.06 -7.58
CA THR A 76 -7.41 15.92 -8.45
C THR A 76 -7.98 15.97 -9.83
N SER A 77 -8.53 14.91 -10.29
CA SER A 77 -9.17 14.90 -11.57
C SER A 77 -10.40 15.70 -11.56
N GLY A 78 -10.89 15.99 -10.52
CA GLY A 78 -11.89 16.80 -10.41
C GLY A 78 -13.07 16.44 -10.80
N SER A 79 -13.37 15.91 -11.20
CA SER A 79 -14.36 15.72 -11.70
C SER A 79 -15.27 15.21 -11.00
N PHE A 80 -15.96 15.02 -11.00
CA PHE A 80 -16.86 14.58 -10.40
C PHE A 80 -17.04 13.33 -10.47
N ALA A 81 -17.38 12.90 -9.77
CA ALA A 81 -17.41 11.78 -9.69
C ALA A 81 -18.46 11.20 -9.71
N PRO A 82 -18.74 10.55 -10.04
CA PRO A 82 -19.74 9.99 -10.11
C PRO A 82 -20.00 9.10 -9.22
N VAL A 83 -20.26 8.82 -9.00
CA VAL A 83 -20.62 8.13 -8.30
C VAL A 83 -20.63 6.95 -8.15
N GLN A 84 -20.68 6.41 -8.09
CA GLN A 84 -20.67 5.48 -7.90
C GLN A 84 -20.90 4.83 -7.16
N THR A 85 -21.23 4.24 -7.00
CA THR A 85 -21.45 3.68 -6.37
C THR A 85 -21.60 2.79 -6.02
N PRO A 86 -21.80 2.19 -5.67
CA PRO A 86 -21.75 1.41 -5.25
C PRO A 86 -22.07 0.53 -4.93
N ILE A 87 -22.34 0.02 -4.87
CA ILE A 87 -22.59 -0.70 -4.58
C ILE A 87 -22.58 -1.52 -4.27
N THR A 88 -22.64 -1.99 -4.13
CA THR A 88 -22.61 -2.72 -3.88
C THR A 88 -22.44 -3.39 -3.51
N HIS A 89 -22.50 -3.88 -3.34
CA HIS A 89 -22.28 -4.60 -2.95
C HIS A 89 -22.56 -4.90 -2.55
#